data_da5d11d10360e546f8e3e22ed3f430dc
#
_entry.id   da5d11d10360e546f8e3e22ed3f430dc
#
_cell.length_a   1.000
_cell.length_b   1.000
_cell.length_c   1.000
_cell.angle_alpha   90.00
_cell.angle_beta   90.00
_cell.angle_gamma   90.00
#
_symmetry.space_group_name_H-M   'P 1'
#
loop_
_entity.id
_entity.type
_entity.pdbx_description
1 polymer ?
#
loop_
_entity_poly.entity_id
_entity_poly.type
_entity_poly.pdbx_seq_one_letter_code
_entity_poly.pdbx_strand_id
1 'polypeptide(L)'
;MTMPVFYQKSMNVTVTEFTFNVIQHDMAAFQINQNKILNTIVQNLSGESSADYLYQHESYQSLIERIVDACIKEFKQPSRNANTARTKIENLYKEQFYAEKNQPIHGHSLRFTLSKQSVEQLYSIPGIPKETLIGYSVPSDGEPGYRSVTKYLGRLFESYAKLAIKDREKCIFAENYEIIESAISERKCISVNISAQDSIKTLQIKPYKLLADIFTEYYYLVGYACDQPNGEYKIATFRVSRLNNPKKCRGDYLTPSEEFALEQRLEDVSPAYLQNKAVEVKVIMTRVGEDNYFKILRNRPNAINKETLRDKDSDYTVKYTFFGSEFQIANYFHQFGADAVIIEPHELHNEQKEWYDQAAQVYHQFI
;
A
#
# COMPACT_ATOMS: atom_id res chain seq x y z
N MET A 1 38.31 15.93 0.48
CA MET A 1 37.25 16.18 1.46
C MET A 1 36.93 14.85 2.14
N THR A 2 37.21 14.70 3.43
CA THR A 2 36.83 13.51 4.20
C THR A 2 35.34 13.48 4.36
N MET A 3 34.72 12.36 4.01
CA MET A 3 33.26 12.17 4.22
C MET A 3 32.92 12.35 5.72
N PRO A 4 31.83 13.05 6.07
CA PRO A 4 31.38 13.16 7.45
C PRO A 4 31.05 11.77 8.02
N VAL A 5 31.36 11.57 9.31
CA VAL A 5 30.97 10.33 10.01
C VAL A 5 29.52 10.46 10.44
N PHE A 6 28.65 9.62 9.92
CA PHE A 6 27.24 9.60 10.28
C PHE A 6 26.98 8.72 11.51
N TYR A 7 26.19 9.23 12.43
CA TYR A 7 25.79 8.54 13.66
C TYR A 7 24.27 8.41 13.75
N GLN A 8 23.82 7.44 14.51
CA GLN A 8 22.40 7.32 14.85
C GLN A 8 21.94 8.55 15.65
N LYS A 9 20.76 9.08 15.33
CA LYS A 9 20.20 10.28 15.95
C LYS A 9 18.79 10.06 16.45
N SER A 10 18.55 10.34 17.73
CA SER A 10 17.20 10.32 18.28
C SER A 10 16.41 11.54 17.78
N MET A 11 15.21 11.30 17.30
CA MET A 11 14.30 12.29 16.72
C MET A 11 12.95 12.23 17.44
N ASN A 12 12.31 13.40 17.53
CA ASN A 12 10.96 13.56 18.00
C ASN A 12 10.19 14.38 16.95
N VAL A 13 9.31 13.74 16.19
CA VAL A 13 8.65 14.31 15.01
C VAL A 13 7.15 14.41 15.28
N THR A 14 6.59 15.62 15.16
CA THR A 14 5.15 15.84 15.27
C THR A 14 4.48 15.58 13.93
N VAL A 15 3.41 14.79 13.93
CA VAL A 15 2.58 14.45 12.77
C VAL A 15 1.11 14.67 13.11
N THR A 16 0.26 14.83 12.09
CA THR A 16 -1.19 14.90 12.29
C THR A 16 -1.74 13.59 12.87
N GLU A 17 -2.90 13.65 13.50
CA GLU A 17 -3.60 12.45 14.00
C GLU A 17 -3.85 11.42 12.91
N PHE A 18 -4.26 11.88 11.72
CA PHE A 18 -4.41 11.00 10.55
C PHE A 18 -3.12 10.23 10.23
N THR A 19 -2.00 10.95 10.13
CA THR A 19 -0.70 10.33 9.82
C THR A 19 -0.27 9.35 10.91
N PHE A 20 -0.47 9.71 12.17
CA PHE A 20 -0.19 8.82 13.30
C PHE A 20 -0.99 7.52 13.20
N ASN A 21 -2.30 7.61 12.97
CA ASN A 21 -3.19 6.46 12.88
C ASN A 21 -2.84 5.55 11.69
N VAL A 22 -2.49 6.13 10.53
CA VAL A 22 -2.02 5.36 9.37
C VAL A 22 -0.74 4.59 9.69
N ILE A 23 0.25 5.22 10.32
CA ILE A 23 1.51 4.57 10.70
C ILE A 23 1.24 3.45 11.71
N GLN A 24 0.40 3.67 12.73
CA GLN A 24 0.02 2.64 13.70
C GLN A 24 -0.69 1.45 13.03
N HIS A 25 -1.61 1.73 12.11
CA HIS A 25 -2.26 0.70 11.32
C HIS A 25 -1.25 -0.12 10.52
N ASP A 26 -0.32 0.53 9.82
CA ASP A 26 0.65 -0.14 8.98
C ASP A 26 1.68 -0.94 9.82
N MET A 27 2.06 -0.46 11.01
CA MET A 27 2.87 -1.23 11.96
C MET A 27 2.20 -2.56 12.31
N ALA A 28 0.90 -2.53 12.59
CA ALA A 28 0.11 -3.72 12.92
C ALA A 28 -0.07 -4.62 11.68
N ALA A 29 -0.47 -4.04 10.54
CA ALA A 29 -0.75 -4.77 9.30
C ALA A 29 0.49 -5.45 8.72
N PHE A 30 1.67 -4.82 8.84
CA PHE A 30 2.94 -5.30 8.33
C PHE A 30 3.80 -6.02 9.39
N GLN A 31 3.35 -6.03 10.64
CA GLN A 31 4.05 -6.65 11.78
C GLN A 31 5.48 -6.11 11.97
N ILE A 32 5.65 -4.80 11.87
CA ILE A 32 6.93 -4.10 12.05
C ILE A 32 6.84 -3.06 13.16
N ASN A 33 7.96 -2.82 13.84
CA ASN A 33 8.00 -1.82 14.90
C ASN A 33 8.17 -0.39 14.35
N GLN A 34 7.83 0.61 15.19
CA GLN A 34 7.88 2.02 14.84
C GLN A 34 9.24 2.48 14.33
N ASN A 35 10.32 2.04 14.98
CA ASN A 35 11.66 2.47 14.57
C ASN A 35 12.03 1.97 13.18
N LYS A 36 11.64 0.74 12.85
CA LYS A 36 11.89 0.14 11.53
C LYS A 36 11.05 0.84 10.46
N ILE A 37 9.73 0.99 10.66
CA ILE A 37 8.87 1.60 9.63
C ILE A 37 9.30 3.03 9.31
N LEU A 38 9.57 3.86 10.33
CA LEU A 38 9.96 5.25 10.13
C LEU A 38 11.31 5.39 9.43
N ASN A 39 12.30 4.56 9.77
CA ASN A 39 13.56 4.54 9.04
C ASN A 39 13.41 4.07 7.60
N THR A 40 12.58 3.06 7.35
CA THR A 40 12.31 2.57 5.99
C THR A 40 11.62 3.64 5.14
N ILE A 41 10.65 4.37 5.71
CA ILE A 41 10.04 5.53 5.03
C ILE A 41 11.11 6.57 4.66
N VAL A 42 12.00 6.89 5.60
CA VAL A 42 13.09 7.83 5.32
C VAL A 42 14.00 7.33 4.19
N GLN A 43 14.36 6.05 4.19
CA GLN A 43 15.28 5.48 3.20
C GLN A 43 14.65 5.38 1.81
N ASN A 44 13.40 5.00 1.72
CA ASN A 44 12.75 4.67 0.45
C ASN A 44 11.89 5.79 -0.13
N LEU A 45 11.47 6.75 0.70
CA LEU A 45 10.60 7.84 0.27
C LEU A 45 11.28 9.22 0.33
N SER A 46 12.44 9.38 0.97
CA SER A 46 13.18 10.65 0.95
C SER A 46 14.06 10.76 -0.29
N GLY A 47 14.18 11.98 -0.82
CA GLY A 47 14.97 12.27 -2.02
C GLY A 47 14.14 12.91 -3.13
N GLU A 48 14.68 12.91 -4.34
CA GLU A 48 14.08 13.60 -5.50
C GLU A 48 12.62 13.19 -5.80
N SER A 49 12.21 11.99 -5.38
CA SER A 49 10.88 11.47 -5.68
C SER A 49 9.78 11.85 -4.69
N SER A 50 10.10 12.40 -3.52
CA SER A 50 9.09 12.51 -2.46
C SER A 50 8.85 13.89 -1.88
N ALA A 51 9.88 14.54 -1.36
CA ALA A 51 9.71 15.85 -0.74
C ALA A 51 9.73 16.97 -1.77
N ASP A 52 10.49 16.75 -2.82
CA ASP A 52 10.51 17.60 -4.01
C ASP A 52 9.43 17.22 -5.03
N TYR A 53 8.51 16.37 -4.63
CA TYR A 53 7.40 15.93 -5.46
C TYR A 53 6.65 17.09 -6.15
N LEU A 54 6.60 18.24 -5.50
CA LEU A 54 6.05 19.47 -6.09
C LEU A 54 6.93 20.08 -7.17
N TYR A 55 8.24 19.82 -7.14
CA TYR A 55 9.15 20.27 -8.18
C TYR A 55 9.14 19.40 -9.43
N GLN A 56 8.79 18.14 -9.27
CA GLN A 56 8.75 17.17 -10.37
C GLN A 56 7.36 17.03 -11.00
N HIS A 57 6.34 17.65 -10.41
CA HIS A 57 5.01 17.57 -10.98
C HIS A 57 4.95 18.35 -12.29
N GLU A 58 4.57 17.68 -13.39
CA GLU A 58 4.37 18.24 -14.72
C GLU A 58 3.49 19.51 -14.71
N SER A 59 2.53 19.56 -13.78
CA SER A 59 1.68 20.73 -13.52
C SER A 59 2.45 21.93 -12.97
N TYR A 60 3.54 21.72 -12.23
CA TYR A 60 4.35 22.79 -11.67
C TYR A 60 5.28 23.39 -12.72
N GLN A 61 6.00 22.58 -13.48
CA GLN A 61 6.82 23.07 -14.58
C GLN A 61 5.98 23.82 -15.60
N SER A 62 4.83 23.28 -15.98
CA SER A 62 3.92 23.95 -16.92
C SER A 62 3.31 25.22 -16.35
N LEU A 63 3.13 25.34 -15.04
CA LEU A 63 2.68 26.58 -14.39
C LEU A 63 3.77 27.63 -14.41
N ILE A 64 5.00 27.27 -14.05
CA ILE A 64 6.16 28.19 -14.13
C ILE A 64 6.38 28.66 -15.57
N GLU A 65 6.39 27.75 -16.53
CA GLU A 65 6.55 28.08 -17.94
C GLU A 65 5.46 29.09 -18.42
N ARG A 66 4.19 28.84 -18.06
CA ARG A 66 3.09 29.76 -18.39
C ARG A 66 3.24 31.13 -17.73
N ILE A 67 3.68 31.20 -16.47
CA ILE A 67 3.93 32.46 -15.76
C ILE A 67 5.12 33.19 -16.39
N VAL A 68 6.20 32.47 -16.71
CA VAL A 68 7.38 33.05 -17.37
C VAL A 68 7.01 33.59 -18.76
N ASP A 69 6.26 32.81 -19.55
CA ASP A 69 5.81 33.25 -20.88
C ASP A 69 4.88 34.47 -20.82
N ALA A 70 3.98 34.52 -19.83
CA ALA A 70 3.14 35.67 -19.60
C ALA A 70 3.96 36.92 -19.24
N CYS A 71 4.95 36.79 -18.33
CA CYS A 71 5.85 37.87 -17.97
C CYS A 71 6.69 38.35 -19.16
N ILE A 72 7.20 37.45 -20.00
CA ILE A 72 7.96 37.79 -21.20
C ILE A 72 7.11 38.54 -22.21
N LYS A 73 5.85 38.13 -22.40
CA LYS A 73 4.90 38.80 -23.30
C LYS A 73 4.54 40.22 -22.82
N GLU A 74 4.41 40.42 -21.52
CA GLU A 74 4.05 41.68 -20.91
C GLU A 74 5.19 42.70 -20.95
N PHE A 75 6.45 42.29 -20.77
CA PHE A 75 7.62 43.14 -20.70
C PHE A 75 8.28 43.42 -22.05
N LYS A 76 7.81 42.87 -23.16
CA LYS A 76 8.27 43.12 -24.54
C LYS A 76 9.80 43.14 -24.78
N GLN A 77 10.60 42.54 -23.90
CA GLN A 77 12.05 42.49 -24.05
C GLN A 77 12.59 41.08 -24.12
N PRO A 78 13.38 40.72 -25.13
CA PRO A 78 13.89 39.35 -25.28
C PRO A 78 15.16 39.07 -24.50
N SER A 79 15.30 37.83 -24.09
CA SER A 79 16.44 37.02 -23.71
C SER A 79 17.22 37.29 -22.42
N ARG A 80 17.73 38.47 -22.13
CA ARG A 80 18.52 38.72 -20.90
C ARG A 80 17.67 38.80 -19.64
N ASN A 81 16.45 39.31 -19.73
CA ASN A 81 15.55 39.47 -18.61
C ASN A 81 14.74 38.17 -18.31
N ALA A 82 14.61 37.28 -19.29
CA ALA A 82 13.84 36.02 -19.14
C ALA A 82 14.46 35.08 -18.09
N ASN A 83 15.77 34.86 -18.15
CA ASN A 83 16.44 34.00 -17.17
C ASN A 83 16.42 34.61 -15.77
N THR A 84 16.57 35.90 -15.64
CA THR A 84 16.48 36.61 -14.34
C THR A 84 15.06 36.59 -13.79
N ALA A 85 14.04 36.75 -14.64
CA ALA A 85 12.64 36.63 -14.24
C ALA A 85 12.29 35.20 -13.82
N ARG A 86 12.73 34.22 -14.58
CA ARG A 86 12.58 32.80 -14.26
C ARG A 86 13.16 32.48 -12.88
N THR A 87 14.42 32.84 -12.64
CA THR A 87 15.06 32.60 -11.34
C THR A 87 14.35 33.29 -10.18
N LYS A 88 13.84 34.52 -10.39
CA LYS A 88 13.05 35.23 -9.36
C LYS A 88 11.73 34.51 -9.06
N ILE A 89 11.01 34.04 -10.08
CA ILE A 89 9.75 33.34 -9.92
C ILE A 89 10.00 32.01 -9.23
N GLU A 90 11.03 31.27 -9.63
CA GLU A 90 11.44 30.03 -8.98
C GLU A 90 11.77 30.23 -7.50
N ASN A 91 12.50 31.30 -7.16
CA ASN A 91 12.84 31.62 -5.77
C ASN A 91 11.61 32.02 -4.96
N LEU A 92 10.72 32.87 -5.48
CA LEU A 92 9.48 33.23 -4.80
C LEU A 92 8.58 32.03 -4.54
N TYR A 93 8.53 31.14 -5.52
CA TYR A 93 7.78 29.89 -5.34
C TYR A 93 8.41 28.99 -4.29
N LYS A 94 9.75 28.84 -4.32
CA LYS A 94 10.49 28.10 -3.28
C LYS A 94 10.25 28.68 -1.89
N GLU A 95 10.33 30.00 -1.76
CA GLU A 95 10.04 30.67 -0.49
C GLU A 95 8.62 30.40 0.01
N GLN A 96 7.62 30.52 -0.87
CA GLN A 96 6.22 30.23 -0.53
C GLN A 96 6.02 28.75 -0.17
N PHE A 97 6.60 27.85 -0.94
CA PHE A 97 6.55 26.40 -0.68
C PHE A 97 7.12 26.06 0.70
N TYR A 98 8.33 26.56 0.99
CA TYR A 98 8.94 26.28 2.28
C TYR A 98 8.27 27.03 3.43
N ALA A 99 7.69 28.20 3.21
CA ALA A 99 6.88 28.88 4.20
C ALA A 99 5.66 28.03 4.60
N GLU A 100 4.98 27.42 3.62
CA GLU A 100 3.88 26.47 3.89
C GLU A 100 4.37 25.20 4.59
N LYS A 101 5.43 24.57 4.11
CA LYS A 101 5.97 23.33 4.69
C LYS A 101 6.54 23.50 6.09
N ASN A 102 6.98 24.71 6.43
CA ASN A 102 7.46 25.05 7.77
C ASN A 102 6.35 25.44 8.77
N GLN A 103 5.08 25.46 8.37
CA GLN A 103 3.96 25.66 9.30
C GLN A 103 3.97 24.62 10.41
N PRO A 104 3.53 24.98 11.64
CA PRO A 104 3.40 24.02 12.72
C PRO A 104 2.47 22.85 12.33
N ILE A 105 2.85 21.64 12.69
CA ILE A 105 1.97 20.48 12.65
C ILE A 105 1.46 20.27 14.07
N HIS A 106 0.13 20.18 14.21
CA HIS A 106 -0.52 19.86 15.47
C HIS A 106 -0.99 18.41 15.45
N GLY A 107 -0.69 17.66 16.51
CA GLY A 107 -1.07 16.23 16.59
C GLY A 107 -0.13 15.44 17.50
N HIS A 108 0.21 14.24 17.08
CA HIS A 108 0.95 13.26 17.86
C HIS A 108 2.45 13.33 17.61
N SER A 109 3.21 12.90 18.60
CA SER A 109 4.67 12.86 18.56
C SER A 109 5.15 11.44 18.30
N LEU A 110 5.96 11.26 17.25
CA LEU A 110 6.66 10.02 16.93
C LEU A 110 8.11 10.12 17.37
N ARG A 111 8.50 9.31 18.34
CA ARG A 111 9.88 9.24 18.82
C ARG A 111 10.57 8.01 18.26
N PHE A 112 11.69 8.19 17.58
CA PHE A 112 12.48 7.10 17.02
C PHE A 112 13.94 7.50 16.86
N THR A 113 14.79 6.53 16.56
CA THR A 113 16.21 6.76 16.30
C THR A 113 16.48 6.58 14.83
N LEU A 114 16.95 7.64 14.15
CA LEU A 114 17.43 7.56 12.78
C LEU A 114 18.61 6.59 12.69
N SER A 115 18.53 5.65 11.79
CA SER A 115 19.66 4.78 11.45
C SER A 115 20.77 5.59 10.77
N LYS A 116 22.00 5.07 10.79
CA LYS A 116 23.11 5.68 10.07
C LYS A 116 22.79 5.90 8.59
N GLN A 117 22.18 4.92 7.95
CA GLN A 117 21.78 4.98 6.55
C GLN A 117 20.71 6.07 6.30
N SER A 118 19.72 6.20 7.21
CA SER A 118 18.73 7.27 7.13
C SER A 118 19.34 8.66 7.29
N VAL A 119 20.33 8.81 8.17
CA VAL A 119 21.07 10.08 8.33
C VAL A 119 21.85 10.42 7.07
N GLU A 120 22.53 9.44 6.49
CA GLU A 120 23.28 9.59 5.24
C GLU A 120 22.38 10.00 4.06
N GLN A 121 21.21 9.37 3.97
CA GLN A 121 20.19 9.70 2.96
C GLN A 121 19.70 11.15 3.14
N LEU A 122 19.33 11.55 4.34
CA LEU A 122 18.86 12.91 4.63
C LEU A 122 19.96 13.96 4.36
N TYR A 123 21.22 13.62 4.60
CA TYR A 123 22.32 14.54 4.36
C TYR A 123 22.50 14.90 2.89
N SER A 124 22.12 14.02 1.99
CA SER A 124 22.22 14.25 0.54
C SER A 124 21.11 15.15 -0.01
N ILE A 125 20.04 15.40 0.75
CA ILE A 125 18.85 16.12 0.27
C ILE A 125 19.07 17.63 0.36
N PRO A 126 18.86 18.39 -0.71
CA PRO A 126 18.89 19.86 -0.68
C PRO A 126 17.79 20.43 0.25
N GLY A 127 18.05 21.60 0.82
CA GLY A 127 17.05 22.33 1.65
C GLY A 127 16.80 21.72 3.04
N ILE A 128 17.52 20.67 3.46
CA ILE A 128 17.50 20.14 4.82
C ILE A 128 18.66 20.73 5.62
N PRO A 129 18.42 21.28 6.84
CA PRO A 129 19.49 21.78 7.70
C PRO A 129 20.43 20.63 8.14
N LYS A 130 21.65 20.65 7.64
CA LYS A 130 22.62 19.56 7.87
C LYS A 130 23.25 19.59 9.25
N GLU A 131 23.29 20.75 9.89
CA GLU A 131 23.87 20.98 11.22
C GLU A 131 23.26 20.05 12.28
N THR A 132 21.95 19.82 12.17
CA THR A 132 21.23 18.94 13.08
C THR A 132 21.50 17.46 12.85
N LEU A 133 22.03 17.09 11.68
CA LEU A 133 22.35 15.71 11.31
C LEU A 133 23.78 15.30 11.72
N ILE A 134 24.75 16.20 11.56
CA ILE A 134 26.18 15.91 11.77
C ILE A 134 26.77 16.56 13.02
N GLY A 135 26.03 17.41 13.71
CA GLY A 135 26.48 18.05 14.95
C GLY A 135 27.47 19.22 14.76
N TYR A 136 27.71 19.67 13.53
CA TYR A 136 28.52 20.85 13.21
C TYR A 136 27.63 21.96 12.66
N SER A 137 27.95 23.20 13.03
CA SER A 137 27.30 24.38 12.42
C SER A 137 27.86 24.57 11.01
N VAL A 138 27.07 24.20 10.00
CA VAL A 138 27.35 24.58 8.62
C VAL A 138 26.53 25.83 8.36
N PRO A 139 27.13 26.95 7.92
CA PRO A 139 26.35 28.14 7.57
C PRO A 139 25.30 27.76 6.52
N SER A 140 24.05 28.09 6.79
CA SER A 140 23.00 27.97 5.77
C SER A 140 23.35 28.95 4.65
N ASP A 141 23.44 28.46 3.42
CA ASP A 141 23.80 29.29 2.26
C ASP A 141 22.71 30.30 1.85
N GLY A 142 21.78 30.61 2.77
CA GLY A 142 20.67 31.54 2.53
C GLY A 142 19.61 31.02 1.55
N GLU A 143 19.73 29.78 1.10
CA GLU A 143 18.72 29.16 0.23
C GLU A 143 17.43 28.83 1.00
N PRO A 144 16.26 28.98 0.37
CA PRO A 144 15.00 28.57 0.94
C PRO A 144 15.01 27.07 1.29
N GLY A 145 14.59 26.72 2.50
CA GLY A 145 14.62 25.31 2.95
C GLY A 145 13.74 25.06 4.16
N TYR A 146 13.77 23.80 4.63
CA TYR A 146 13.13 23.42 5.88
C TYR A 146 13.87 24.04 7.09
N ARG A 147 13.10 24.54 8.06
CA ARG A 147 13.68 25.12 9.29
C ARG A 147 14.33 24.08 10.20
N SER A 148 13.95 22.82 10.07
CA SER A 148 14.55 21.71 10.81
C SER A 148 14.30 20.38 10.11
N VAL A 149 15.15 19.39 10.41
CA VAL A 149 14.97 18.00 9.95
C VAL A 149 13.62 17.43 10.41
N THR A 150 13.16 17.78 11.61
CA THR A 150 11.85 17.32 12.13
C THR A 150 10.68 17.87 11.33
N LYS A 151 10.78 19.08 10.78
CA LYS A 151 9.77 19.63 9.87
C LYS A 151 9.72 18.86 8.56
N TYR A 152 10.89 18.57 7.98
CA TYR A 152 10.97 17.72 6.79
C TYR A 152 10.36 16.34 7.04
N LEU A 153 10.79 15.66 8.10
CA LEU A 153 10.29 14.32 8.45
C LEU A 153 8.79 14.31 8.71
N GLY A 154 8.25 15.34 9.38
CA GLY A 154 6.80 15.46 9.55
C GLY A 154 6.06 15.49 8.22
N ARG A 155 6.53 16.28 7.26
CA ARG A 155 5.93 16.34 5.91
C ARG A 155 6.15 15.06 5.10
N LEU A 156 7.30 14.42 5.23
CA LEU A 156 7.58 13.12 4.62
C LEU A 156 6.59 12.07 5.09
N PHE A 157 6.35 11.98 6.40
CA PHE A 157 5.40 11.02 6.97
C PHE A 157 3.95 11.34 6.59
N GLU A 158 3.58 12.62 6.47
CA GLU A 158 2.27 13.02 5.93
C GLU A 158 2.11 12.59 4.45
N SER A 159 3.16 12.72 3.66
CA SER A 159 3.15 12.26 2.25
C SER A 159 3.00 10.75 2.16
N TYR A 160 3.73 9.99 2.99
CA TYR A 160 3.56 8.55 3.11
C TYR A 160 2.11 8.17 3.46
N ALA A 161 1.53 8.81 4.46
CA ALA A 161 0.18 8.49 4.93
C ALA A 161 -0.92 8.73 3.86
N LYS A 162 -0.67 9.59 2.88
CA LYS A 162 -1.58 9.87 1.76
C LYS A 162 -1.51 8.84 0.63
N LEU A 163 -0.49 7.99 0.61
CA LEU A 163 -0.38 6.94 -0.39
C LEU A 163 -1.46 5.87 -0.17
N ALA A 164 -1.90 5.22 -1.24
CA ALA A 164 -2.72 4.03 -1.15
C ALA A 164 -1.97 2.92 -0.39
N ILE A 165 -2.69 2.04 0.31
CA ILE A 165 -2.07 1.02 1.17
C ILE A 165 -1.09 0.10 0.41
N LYS A 166 -1.40 -0.23 -0.84
CA LYS A 166 -0.50 -1.00 -1.73
C LYS A 166 0.83 -0.28 -2.00
N ASP A 167 0.78 1.04 -2.15
CA ASP A 167 1.97 1.85 -2.44
C ASP A 167 2.79 2.06 -1.15
N ARG A 168 2.12 2.14 0.01
CA ARG A 168 2.78 2.11 1.32
C ARG A 168 3.47 0.77 1.57
N GLU A 169 2.79 -0.35 1.24
CA GLU A 169 3.40 -1.68 1.32
C GLU A 169 4.63 -1.78 0.42
N LYS A 170 4.52 -1.31 -0.85
CA LYS A 170 5.66 -1.28 -1.78
C LYS A 170 6.82 -0.42 -1.26
N CYS A 171 6.52 0.73 -0.65
CA CYS A 171 7.53 1.58 -0.01
C CYS A 171 8.26 0.84 1.12
N ILE A 172 7.52 0.15 1.99
CA ILE A 172 8.12 -0.53 3.16
C ILE A 172 8.90 -1.79 2.78
N PHE A 173 8.47 -2.52 1.77
CA PHE A 173 9.07 -3.77 1.31
C PHE A 173 9.74 -3.65 -0.06
N ALA A 174 10.28 -2.48 -0.39
CA ALA A 174 10.85 -2.18 -1.72
C ALA A 174 11.86 -3.24 -2.17
N GLU A 175 12.77 -3.67 -1.30
CA GLU A 175 13.75 -4.73 -1.59
C GLU A 175 13.07 -6.06 -1.96
N ASN A 176 11.99 -6.43 -1.25
CA ASN A 176 11.24 -7.66 -1.57
C ASN A 176 10.60 -7.55 -2.97
N TYR A 177 10.02 -6.40 -3.29
CA TYR A 177 9.44 -6.15 -4.61
C TYR A 177 10.49 -6.25 -5.72
N GLU A 178 11.65 -5.62 -5.55
CA GLU A 178 12.74 -5.67 -6.53
C GLU A 178 13.22 -7.11 -6.79
N ILE A 179 13.41 -7.90 -5.73
CA ILE A 179 13.84 -9.29 -5.85
C ILE A 179 12.79 -10.12 -6.58
N ILE A 180 11.50 -9.94 -6.24
CA ILE A 180 10.40 -10.68 -6.85
C ILE A 180 10.22 -10.30 -8.32
N GLU A 181 10.17 -8.99 -8.63
CA GLU A 181 10.05 -8.48 -10.01
C GLU A 181 11.21 -8.97 -10.88
N SER A 182 12.43 -8.92 -10.34
CA SER A 182 13.61 -9.44 -11.02
C SER A 182 13.57 -10.97 -11.22
N ALA A 183 13.06 -11.73 -10.25
CA ALA A 183 12.92 -13.18 -10.37
C ALA A 183 11.87 -13.56 -11.44
N ILE A 184 10.75 -12.83 -11.51
CA ILE A 184 9.73 -13.00 -12.56
C ILE A 184 10.34 -12.71 -13.94
N SER A 185 11.02 -11.58 -14.09
CA SER A 185 11.66 -11.16 -15.34
C SER A 185 12.72 -12.16 -15.83
N GLU A 186 13.52 -12.69 -14.92
CA GLU A 186 14.59 -13.66 -15.19
C GLU A 186 14.07 -15.12 -15.26
N ARG A 187 12.78 -15.35 -15.06
CA ARG A 187 12.15 -16.68 -14.98
C ARG A 187 12.86 -17.61 -13.97
N LYS A 188 13.06 -17.11 -12.75
CA LYS A 188 13.73 -17.83 -11.65
C LYS A 188 12.82 -18.08 -10.48
N CYS A 189 13.03 -19.21 -9.79
CA CYS A 189 12.41 -19.47 -8.50
C CYS A 189 12.95 -18.53 -7.42
N ILE A 190 12.15 -18.34 -6.39
CA ILE A 190 12.56 -17.68 -5.15
C ILE A 190 12.36 -18.60 -3.95
N SER A 191 13.24 -18.47 -2.97
CA SER A 191 13.08 -19.03 -1.63
C SER A 191 12.69 -17.91 -0.69
N VAL A 192 11.66 -18.12 0.13
CA VAL A 192 11.14 -17.12 1.08
C VAL A 192 10.83 -17.78 2.41
N ASN A 193 10.88 -17.01 3.48
CA ASN A 193 10.40 -17.43 4.79
C ASN A 193 9.02 -16.82 5.05
N ILE A 194 8.10 -17.65 5.55
CA ILE A 194 6.79 -17.20 6.03
C ILE A 194 6.61 -17.56 7.50
N SER A 195 5.96 -16.70 8.25
CA SER A 195 5.55 -16.99 9.63
C SER A 195 4.25 -17.79 9.59
N ALA A 196 4.24 -19.01 10.13
CA ALA A 196 3.09 -19.88 10.22
C ALA A 196 2.88 -20.26 11.68
N GLN A 197 1.83 -19.73 12.32
CA GLN A 197 1.53 -19.90 13.74
C GLN A 197 2.80 -19.72 14.61
N ASP A 198 3.38 -20.77 15.15
CA ASP A 198 4.54 -20.71 16.04
C ASP A 198 5.87 -21.07 15.36
N SER A 199 5.91 -21.17 14.04
CA SER A 199 7.10 -21.58 13.29
C SER A 199 7.36 -20.73 12.05
N ILE A 200 8.63 -20.67 11.66
CA ILE A 200 9.03 -20.09 10.37
C ILE A 200 9.18 -21.24 9.37
N LYS A 201 8.42 -21.19 8.28
CA LYS A 201 8.55 -22.13 7.17
C LYS A 201 9.27 -21.49 6.01
N THR A 202 10.17 -22.23 5.38
CA THR A 202 10.80 -21.85 4.13
C THR A 202 10.01 -22.43 2.98
N LEU A 203 9.58 -21.57 2.05
CA LEU A 203 8.90 -21.98 0.82
C LEU A 203 9.81 -21.75 -0.38
N GLN A 204 9.71 -22.64 -1.36
CA GLN A 204 10.14 -22.36 -2.72
C GLN A 204 8.93 -21.94 -3.54
N ILE A 205 9.06 -20.82 -4.26
CA ILE A 205 7.99 -20.27 -5.08
C ILE A 205 8.49 -20.12 -6.52
N LYS A 206 7.69 -20.61 -7.47
CA LYS A 206 7.77 -20.28 -8.89
C LYS A 206 6.90 -19.03 -9.11
N PRO A 207 7.46 -17.82 -9.12
CA PRO A 207 6.68 -16.60 -9.19
C PRO A 207 6.14 -16.41 -10.60
N TYR A 208 4.85 -16.05 -10.72
CA TYR A 208 4.20 -15.78 -12.00
C TYR A 208 4.07 -14.27 -12.25
N LYS A 209 3.26 -13.61 -11.44
CA LYS A 209 2.97 -12.17 -11.54
C LYS A 209 2.80 -11.53 -10.15
N LEU A 210 3.10 -10.23 -10.08
CA LEU A 210 2.66 -9.35 -8.99
C LEU A 210 1.39 -8.64 -9.45
N LEU A 211 0.27 -8.90 -8.79
CA LEU A 211 -1.03 -8.34 -9.14
C LEU A 211 -1.61 -7.52 -8.00
N ALA A 212 -2.08 -6.32 -8.33
CA ALA A 212 -2.87 -5.53 -7.39
C ALA A 212 -4.28 -6.11 -7.32
N ASP A 213 -4.73 -6.39 -6.11
CA ASP A 213 -6.12 -6.77 -5.86
C ASP A 213 -6.93 -5.52 -5.53
N ILE A 214 -7.99 -5.28 -6.31
CA ILE A 214 -8.80 -4.06 -6.19
C ILE A 214 -9.70 -4.05 -4.95
N PHE A 215 -9.97 -5.21 -4.35
CA PHE A 215 -10.88 -5.33 -3.21
C PHE A 215 -10.15 -5.28 -1.88
N THR A 216 -8.94 -5.88 -1.82
CA THR A 216 -8.09 -5.86 -0.62
C THR A 216 -7.13 -4.68 -0.61
N GLU A 217 -6.93 -4.04 -1.78
CA GLU A 217 -6.00 -2.92 -2.00
C GLU A 217 -4.53 -3.25 -1.71
N TYR A 218 -4.13 -4.53 -1.83
CA TYR A 218 -2.75 -4.99 -1.67
C TYR A 218 -2.21 -5.59 -2.97
N TYR A 219 -0.89 -5.69 -3.06
CA TYR A 219 -0.24 -6.51 -4.08
C TYR A 219 -0.09 -7.96 -3.60
N TYR A 220 -0.36 -8.87 -4.52
CA TYR A 220 -0.19 -10.30 -4.31
C TYR A 220 0.81 -10.88 -5.30
N LEU A 221 1.79 -11.63 -4.78
CA LEU A 221 2.58 -12.52 -5.60
C LEU A 221 1.76 -13.76 -5.89
N VAL A 222 1.48 -14.00 -7.15
CA VAL A 222 0.81 -15.21 -7.65
C VAL A 222 1.85 -16.16 -8.23
N GLY A 223 1.68 -17.45 -7.98
CA GLY A 223 2.57 -18.48 -8.52
C GLY A 223 2.25 -19.88 -7.99
N TYR A 224 3.24 -20.74 -8.04
CA TYR A 224 3.20 -22.06 -7.42
C TYR A 224 4.19 -22.11 -6.27
N ALA A 225 3.80 -22.67 -5.14
CA ALA A 225 4.64 -22.80 -3.96
C ALA A 225 4.74 -24.24 -3.48
N CYS A 226 5.91 -24.56 -2.89
CA CYS A 226 6.19 -25.83 -2.27
C CYS A 226 6.90 -25.59 -0.93
N ASP A 227 6.52 -26.34 0.12
CA ASP A 227 7.09 -26.26 1.47
C ASP A 227 8.16 -27.34 1.76
N GLN A 228 8.40 -28.25 0.81
CA GLN A 228 9.39 -29.33 0.94
C GLN A 228 10.30 -29.41 -0.28
N PRO A 229 11.59 -29.67 -0.11
CA PRO A 229 12.47 -30.00 -1.22
C PRO A 229 11.92 -31.22 -1.97
N ASN A 230 11.67 -31.10 -3.26
CA ASN A 230 11.05 -32.11 -4.14
C ASN A 230 9.58 -32.44 -3.81
N GLY A 231 8.87 -31.58 -3.09
CA GLY A 231 7.43 -31.70 -2.88
C GLY A 231 6.61 -31.25 -4.08
N GLU A 232 5.31 -31.46 -3.99
CA GLU A 232 4.35 -31.00 -4.99
C GLU A 232 4.15 -29.50 -4.93
N TYR A 233 4.28 -28.81 -6.07
CA TYR A 233 3.98 -27.40 -6.19
C TYR A 233 2.47 -27.17 -6.35
N LYS A 234 1.91 -26.28 -5.54
CA LYS A 234 0.48 -25.91 -5.57
C LYS A 234 0.31 -24.45 -5.86
N ILE A 235 -0.78 -24.10 -6.53
CA ILE A 235 -1.16 -22.69 -6.75
C ILE A 235 -1.20 -21.99 -5.41
N ALA A 236 -0.52 -20.86 -5.34
CA ALA A 236 -0.40 -20.08 -4.12
C ALA A 236 -0.39 -18.57 -4.43
N THR A 237 -0.86 -17.81 -3.45
CA THR A 237 -0.84 -16.36 -3.48
C THR A 237 -0.39 -15.81 -2.13
N PHE A 238 0.42 -14.78 -2.16
CA PHE A 238 1.01 -14.18 -0.95
C PHE A 238 1.02 -12.68 -1.04
N ARG A 239 0.59 -12.01 0.02
CA ARG A 239 0.91 -10.58 0.19
C ARG A 239 2.42 -10.42 0.33
N VAL A 240 2.99 -9.41 -0.34
CA VAL A 240 4.44 -9.20 -0.32
C VAL A 240 4.96 -8.93 1.08
N SER A 241 4.19 -8.23 1.92
CA SER A 241 4.53 -7.97 3.33
C SER A 241 4.67 -9.23 4.21
N ARG A 242 4.14 -10.38 3.77
CA ARG A 242 4.26 -11.66 4.49
C ARG A 242 5.46 -12.50 4.05
N LEU A 243 6.16 -12.08 3.00
CA LEU A 243 7.33 -12.77 2.47
C LEU A 243 8.59 -12.21 3.11
N ASN A 244 9.25 -12.99 3.95
CA ASN A 244 10.47 -12.59 4.62
C ASN A 244 11.70 -13.09 3.87
N ASN A 245 12.68 -12.20 3.65
CA ASN A 245 13.96 -12.50 3.03
C ASN A 245 13.85 -13.28 1.70
N PRO A 246 13.10 -12.80 0.70
CA PRO A 246 13.06 -13.45 -0.59
C PRO A 246 14.46 -13.49 -1.19
N LYS A 247 14.83 -14.63 -1.80
CA LYS A 247 16.10 -14.82 -2.47
C LYS A 247 15.88 -15.65 -3.72
N LYS A 248 16.50 -15.27 -4.83
CA LYS A 248 16.53 -16.12 -6.02
C LYS A 248 17.20 -17.46 -5.70
N CYS A 249 16.60 -18.55 -6.11
CA CYS A 249 17.15 -19.89 -5.90
C CYS A 249 17.17 -20.70 -7.21
N ARG A 250 17.88 -21.83 -7.18
CA ARG A 250 17.88 -22.80 -8.26
C ARG A 250 16.59 -23.61 -8.22
N GLY A 251 16.04 -23.93 -9.37
CA GLY A 251 14.84 -24.74 -9.53
C GLY A 251 14.22 -24.52 -10.89
N ASP A 252 13.30 -25.42 -11.25
CA ASP A 252 12.53 -25.27 -12.48
C ASP A 252 11.53 -24.12 -12.35
N TYR A 253 11.43 -23.32 -13.39
CA TYR A 253 10.43 -22.27 -13.46
C TYR A 253 9.08 -22.86 -13.92
N LEU A 254 8.09 -22.00 -14.07
CA LEU A 254 6.76 -22.36 -14.56
C LEU A 254 6.82 -22.95 -15.97
N THR A 255 6.11 -24.04 -16.18
CA THR A 255 5.82 -24.57 -17.50
C THR A 255 4.69 -23.78 -18.18
N PRO A 256 4.55 -23.81 -19.50
CA PRO A 256 3.43 -23.15 -20.18
C PRO A 256 2.04 -23.63 -19.70
N SER A 257 1.92 -24.89 -19.30
CA SER A 257 0.67 -25.44 -18.75
C SER A 257 0.36 -24.89 -17.34
N GLU A 258 1.37 -24.70 -16.51
CA GLU A 258 1.21 -24.06 -15.18
C GLU A 258 0.82 -22.58 -15.32
N GLU A 259 1.45 -21.85 -16.27
CA GLU A 259 1.10 -20.46 -16.55
C GLU A 259 -0.35 -20.34 -17.05
N PHE A 260 -0.76 -21.19 -17.98
CA PHE A 260 -2.13 -21.23 -18.49
C PHE A 260 -3.15 -21.53 -17.37
N ALA A 261 -2.85 -22.48 -16.50
CA ALA A 261 -3.72 -22.82 -15.37
C ALA A 261 -3.89 -21.63 -14.39
N LEU A 262 -2.81 -20.84 -14.17
CA LEU A 262 -2.90 -19.63 -13.36
C LEU A 262 -3.75 -18.55 -14.03
N GLU A 263 -3.61 -18.36 -15.36
CA GLU A 263 -4.42 -17.39 -16.10
C GLU A 263 -5.90 -17.71 -16.03
N GLN A 264 -6.26 -18.96 -16.33
CA GLN A 264 -7.66 -19.41 -16.22
C GLN A 264 -8.21 -19.21 -14.82
N ARG A 265 -7.40 -19.49 -13.78
CA ARG A 265 -7.84 -19.30 -12.40
C ARG A 265 -8.05 -17.84 -12.04
N LEU A 266 -7.23 -16.94 -12.58
CA LEU A 266 -7.33 -15.49 -12.36
C LEU A 266 -8.53 -14.86 -13.08
N GLU A 267 -9.10 -15.50 -14.09
CA GLU A 267 -10.35 -15.05 -14.71
C GLU A 267 -11.55 -15.23 -13.77
N ASP A 268 -11.51 -16.30 -12.95
CA ASP A 268 -12.61 -16.67 -12.06
C ASP A 268 -12.49 -16.05 -10.66
N VAL A 269 -11.28 -15.89 -10.16
CA VAL A 269 -11.02 -15.56 -8.74
C VAL A 269 -9.97 -14.46 -8.64
N SER A 270 -10.20 -13.48 -7.77
CA SER A 270 -9.23 -12.40 -7.54
C SER A 270 -7.92 -12.94 -6.95
N PRO A 271 -6.79 -12.21 -7.16
CA PRO A 271 -5.47 -12.62 -6.65
C PRO A 271 -5.45 -12.95 -5.15
N ALA A 272 -6.22 -12.23 -4.33
CA ALA A 272 -6.28 -12.44 -2.90
C ALA A 272 -6.83 -13.82 -2.50
N TYR A 273 -7.64 -14.43 -3.34
CA TYR A 273 -8.38 -15.66 -3.04
C TYR A 273 -8.05 -16.84 -3.96
N LEU A 274 -6.99 -16.73 -4.73
CA LEU A 274 -6.63 -17.68 -5.78
C LEU A 274 -6.44 -19.13 -5.30
N GLN A 275 -6.06 -19.33 -4.04
CA GLN A 275 -5.89 -20.66 -3.46
C GLN A 275 -7.22 -21.40 -3.23
N ASN A 276 -8.33 -20.65 -3.14
CA ASN A 276 -9.63 -21.20 -2.81
C ASN A 276 -10.35 -21.71 -4.06
N LYS A 277 -11.16 -22.73 -3.91
CA LYS A 277 -12.00 -23.23 -5.01
C LYS A 277 -13.03 -22.17 -5.40
N ALA A 278 -13.21 -21.96 -6.70
CA ALA A 278 -14.30 -21.15 -7.20
C ALA A 278 -15.59 -21.99 -7.22
N VAL A 279 -16.68 -21.39 -6.76
CA VAL A 279 -18.00 -22.04 -6.67
C VAL A 279 -19.07 -21.04 -7.13
N GLU A 280 -20.19 -21.58 -7.61
CA GLU A 280 -21.39 -20.78 -7.82
C GLU A 280 -22.15 -20.64 -6.49
N VAL A 281 -22.48 -19.40 -6.12
CA VAL A 281 -23.20 -19.09 -4.87
C VAL A 281 -24.42 -18.26 -5.19
N LYS A 282 -25.58 -18.67 -4.66
CA LYS A 282 -26.82 -17.90 -4.78
C LYS A 282 -27.18 -17.24 -3.44
N VAL A 283 -27.46 -15.95 -3.51
CA VAL A 283 -27.76 -15.11 -2.34
C VAL A 283 -29.05 -14.37 -2.59
N ILE A 284 -29.99 -14.44 -1.65
CA ILE A 284 -31.18 -13.59 -1.63
C ILE A 284 -30.93 -12.39 -0.75
N MET A 285 -31.44 -11.22 -1.16
CA MET A 285 -31.26 -9.98 -0.43
C MET A 285 -32.56 -9.21 -0.29
N THR A 286 -32.70 -8.56 0.86
CA THR A 286 -33.67 -7.49 1.04
C THR A 286 -33.25 -6.26 0.21
N ARG A 287 -34.11 -5.25 0.13
CA ARG A 287 -33.74 -3.97 -0.48
C ARG A 287 -32.54 -3.31 0.23
N VAL A 288 -32.49 -3.42 1.56
CA VAL A 288 -31.36 -2.90 2.36
C VAL A 288 -30.09 -3.67 2.06
N GLY A 289 -30.19 -4.99 1.96
CA GLY A 289 -29.07 -5.86 1.57
C GLY A 289 -28.51 -5.51 0.20
N GLU A 290 -29.37 -5.28 -0.79
CA GLU A 290 -28.95 -4.86 -2.12
C GLU A 290 -28.29 -3.48 -2.11
N ASP A 291 -28.84 -2.50 -1.38
CA ASP A 291 -28.22 -1.18 -1.22
C ASP A 291 -26.83 -1.28 -0.57
N ASN A 292 -26.67 -2.15 0.42
CA ASN A 292 -25.39 -2.39 1.07
C ASN A 292 -24.39 -3.09 0.13
N TYR A 293 -24.83 -4.02 -0.70
CA TYR A 293 -24.00 -4.66 -1.72
C TYR A 293 -23.39 -3.62 -2.68
N PHE A 294 -24.12 -2.59 -3.07
CA PHE A 294 -23.59 -1.52 -3.92
C PHE A 294 -22.69 -0.53 -3.17
N LYS A 295 -22.88 -0.32 -1.87
CA LYS A 295 -22.09 0.62 -1.05
C LYS A 295 -20.78 0.02 -0.56
N ILE A 296 -20.77 -1.25 -0.16
CA ILE A 296 -19.60 -1.92 0.40
C ILE A 296 -18.76 -2.50 -0.73
N LEU A 297 -17.71 -1.80 -1.12
CA LEU A 297 -16.87 -2.18 -2.24
C LEU A 297 -15.76 -3.18 -1.86
N ARG A 298 -15.29 -3.10 -0.60
CA ARG A 298 -14.18 -3.94 -0.14
C ARG A 298 -14.57 -5.42 -0.14
N ASN A 299 -13.77 -6.25 -0.77
CA ASN A 299 -13.96 -7.71 -0.93
C ASN A 299 -15.28 -8.10 -1.64
N ARG A 300 -15.93 -7.15 -2.30
CA ARG A 300 -17.21 -7.40 -2.98
C ARG A 300 -17.04 -8.45 -4.08
N PRO A 301 -17.79 -9.57 -4.06
CA PRO A 301 -17.80 -10.53 -5.15
C PRO A 301 -18.53 -9.98 -6.37
N ASN A 302 -18.12 -10.42 -7.55
CA ASN A 302 -18.80 -10.04 -8.80
C ASN A 302 -20.03 -10.91 -9.01
N ALA A 303 -21.18 -10.26 -9.20
CA ALA A 303 -22.41 -10.95 -9.56
C ALA A 303 -22.39 -11.29 -11.06
N ILE A 304 -22.76 -12.55 -11.38
CA ILE A 304 -22.91 -13.02 -12.76
C ILE A 304 -24.36 -12.99 -13.25
N ASN A 305 -25.32 -13.01 -12.33
CA ASN A 305 -26.74 -12.93 -12.65
C ASN A 305 -27.52 -12.24 -11.53
N LYS A 306 -28.65 -11.62 -11.90
CA LYS A 306 -29.64 -11.01 -11.00
C LYS A 306 -31.04 -11.40 -11.39
N GLU A 307 -31.84 -11.86 -10.43
CA GLU A 307 -33.26 -12.17 -10.59
C GLU A 307 -34.09 -11.37 -9.59
N THR A 308 -35.21 -10.79 -10.02
CA THR A 308 -36.15 -10.13 -9.12
C THR A 308 -37.12 -11.17 -8.56
N LEU A 309 -37.22 -11.23 -7.25
CA LEU A 309 -38.20 -12.08 -6.55
C LEU A 309 -39.54 -11.38 -6.48
N ARG A 310 -40.62 -12.11 -6.74
CA ARG A 310 -42.01 -11.58 -6.76
C ARG A 310 -42.89 -12.11 -5.62
N ASP A 311 -42.24 -12.66 -4.61
CA ASP A 311 -42.98 -13.11 -3.42
C ASP A 311 -43.43 -11.91 -2.58
N LYS A 312 -44.72 -11.75 -2.37
CA LYS A 312 -45.30 -10.63 -1.62
C LYS A 312 -45.20 -10.80 -0.11
N ASP A 313 -44.96 -12.02 0.34
CA ASP A 313 -44.89 -12.37 1.76
C ASP A 313 -43.46 -12.44 2.26
N SER A 314 -42.47 -12.15 1.39
CA SER A 314 -41.04 -12.16 1.69
C SER A 314 -40.43 -10.76 1.63
N ASP A 315 -39.60 -10.42 2.62
CA ASP A 315 -38.80 -9.20 2.61
C ASP A 315 -37.65 -9.24 1.58
N TYR A 316 -37.33 -10.42 1.05
CA TYR A 316 -36.31 -10.61 0.05
C TYR A 316 -36.82 -10.28 -1.35
N THR A 317 -36.22 -9.30 -1.99
CA THR A 317 -36.68 -8.73 -3.26
C THR A 317 -35.85 -9.16 -4.47
N VAL A 318 -34.62 -9.62 -4.23
CA VAL A 318 -33.67 -10.00 -5.31
C VAL A 318 -32.91 -11.26 -4.95
N LYS A 319 -32.54 -12.02 -5.99
CA LYS A 319 -31.61 -13.13 -5.91
C LYS A 319 -30.42 -12.84 -6.84
N TYR A 320 -29.23 -12.89 -6.33
CA TYR A 320 -28.00 -12.77 -7.08
C TYR A 320 -27.30 -14.12 -7.17
N THR A 321 -26.68 -14.38 -8.30
CA THR A 321 -25.74 -15.48 -8.49
C THR A 321 -24.34 -14.91 -8.62
N PHE A 322 -23.40 -15.46 -7.84
CA PHE A 322 -22.00 -15.11 -7.83
C PHE A 322 -21.19 -16.32 -8.26
N PHE A 323 -20.05 -16.07 -8.94
CA PHE A 323 -19.05 -17.08 -9.18
C PHE A 323 -17.70 -16.58 -8.66
N GLY A 324 -17.06 -17.32 -7.77
CA GLY A 324 -15.82 -16.88 -7.16
C GLY A 324 -15.40 -17.73 -5.97
N SER A 325 -14.47 -17.22 -5.19
CA SER A 325 -13.99 -17.91 -3.98
C SER A 325 -15.12 -18.03 -2.95
N GLU A 326 -15.38 -19.26 -2.55
CA GLU A 326 -16.29 -19.62 -1.46
C GLU A 326 -16.02 -18.78 -0.19
N PHE A 327 -14.76 -18.73 0.22
CA PHE A 327 -14.33 -17.95 1.38
C PHE A 327 -14.56 -16.43 1.21
N GLN A 328 -14.31 -15.88 0.04
CA GLN A 328 -14.57 -14.46 -0.24
C GLN A 328 -16.07 -14.14 -0.09
N ILE A 329 -16.92 -14.95 -0.71
CA ILE A 329 -18.36 -14.71 -0.75
C ILE A 329 -18.97 -14.86 0.65
N ALA A 330 -18.62 -15.94 1.38
CA ALA A 330 -19.07 -16.15 2.75
C ALA A 330 -18.69 -14.98 3.66
N ASN A 331 -17.40 -14.60 3.70
CA ASN A 331 -16.93 -13.48 4.54
C ASN A 331 -17.56 -12.13 4.16
N TYR A 332 -17.81 -11.91 2.87
CA TYR A 332 -18.47 -10.69 2.43
C TYR A 332 -19.89 -10.59 2.96
N PHE A 333 -20.69 -11.65 2.85
CA PHE A 333 -22.09 -11.64 3.25
C PHE A 333 -22.33 -11.82 4.75
N HIS A 334 -21.35 -12.27 5.54
CA HIS A 334 -21.45 -12.30 7.00
C HIS A 334 -21.71 -10.93 7.64
N GLN A 335 -21.35 -9.84 6.99
CA GLN A 335 -21.58 -8.48 7.52
C GLN A 335 -23.00 -7.94 7.27
N PHE A 336 -23.84 -8.67 6.52
CA PHE A 336 -25.18 -8.20 6.11
C PHE A 336 -26.29 -8.58 7.08
N GLY A 337 -26.03 -9.46 8.04
CA GLY A 337 -27.06 -9.95 8.95
C GLY A 337 -28.19 -10.65 8.20
N ALA A 338 -29.42 -10.35 8.59
CA ALA A 338 -30.62 -10.90 7.95
C ALA A 338 -30.90 -10.31 6.57
N ASP A 339 -30.21 -9.26 6.15
CA ASP A 339 -30.45 -8.59 4.87
C ASP A 339 -29.87 -9.32 3.64
N ALA A 340 -28.99 -10.33 3.86
CA ALA A 340 -28.48 -11.19 2.80
C ALA A 340 -28.27 -12.62 3.29
N VAL A 341 -28.93 -13.57 2.63
CA VAL A 341 -28.88 -14.99 2.97
C VAL A 341 -28.33 -15.78 1.79
N ILE A 342 -27.26 -16.54 2.04
CA ILE A 342 -26.74 -17.52 1.10
C ILE A 342 -27.73 -18.70 1.08
N ILE A 343 -28.26 -19.03 -0.09
CA ILE A 343 -29.21 -20.14 -0.25
C ILE A 343 -28.61 -21.37 -0.92
N GLU A 344 -27.55 -21.17 -1.69
CA GLU A 344 -26.78 -22.24 -2.35
C GLU A 344 -25.30 -21.83 -2.40
N PRO A 345 -24.35 -22.77 -2.23
CA PRO A 345 -24.57 -24.18 -1.84
C PRO A 345 -24.97 -24.33 -0.38
N HIS A 346 -25.57 -25.47 -0.04
CA HIS A 346 -26.08 -25.74 1.31
C HIS A 346 -24.99 -25.71 2.40
N GLU A 347 -23.77 -26.06 2.05
CA GLU A 347 -22.62 -25.99 2.96
C GLU A 347 -22.40 -24.56 3.43
N LEU A 348 -22.33 -23.60 2.51
CA LEU A 348 -22.16 -22.18 2.86
C LEU A 348 -23.39 -21.60 3.58
N HIS A 349 -24.59 -22.04 3.21
CA HIS A 349 -25.81 -21.67 3.95
C HIS A 349 -25.69 -22.07 5.43
N ASN A 350 -25.27 -23.32 5.67
CA ASN A 350 -25.13 -23.84 7.03
C ASN A 350 -24.02 -23.12 7.81
N GLU A 351 -22.87 -22.86 7.18
CA GLU A 351 -21.80 -22.06 7.80
C GLU A 351 -22.26 -20.65 8.19
N GLN A 352 -22.98 -19.97 7.32
CA GLN A 352 -23.54 -18.64 7.61
C GLN A 352 -24.53 -18.71 8.79
N LYS A 353 -25.40 -19.72 8.82
CA LYS A 353 -26.35 -19.94 9.91
C LYS A 353 -25.62 -20.20 11.23
N GLU A 354 -24.66 -21.15 11.25
CA GLU A 354 -23.88 -21.46 12.45
C GLU A 354 -23.14 -20.23 12.99
N TRP A 355 -22.60 -19.40 12.11
CA TRP A 355 -21.93 -18.17 12.51
C TRP A 355 -22.88 -17.22 13.24
N TYR A 356 -24.11 -17.03 12.73
CA TYR A 356 -25.10 -16.19 13.39
C TYR A 356 -25.64 -16.80 14.68
N ASP A 357 -25.82 -18.12 14.73
CA ASP A 357 -26.26 -18.82 15.94
C ASP A 357 -25.21 -18.68 17.05
N GLN A 358 -23.91 -18.81 16.73
CA GLN A 358 -22.83 -18.56 17.67
C GLN A 358 -22.79 -17.10 18.15
N ALA A 359 -22.94 -16.15 17.24
CA ALA A 359 -23.01 -14.73 17.60
C ALA A 359 -24.19 -14.45 18.56
N ALA A 360 -25.36 -15.00 18.26
CA ALA A 360 -26.55 -14.85 19.11
C ALA A 360 -26.33 -15.43 20.51
N GLN A 361 -25.70 -16.61 20.62
CA GLN A 361 -25.38 -17.22 21.91
C GLN A 361 -24.47 -16.33 22.77
N VAL A 362 -23.46 -15.69 22.15
CA VAL A 362 -22.58 -14.75 22.88
C VAL A 362 -23.39 -13.58 23.42
N TYR A 363 -24.26 -12.96 22.60
CA TYR A 363 -25.12 -11.85 23.07
C TYR A 363 -26.04 -12.25 24.22
N HIS A 364 -26.61 -13.47 24.20
CA HIS A 364 -27.45 -13.98 25.29
C HIS A 364 -26.70 -14.19 26.62
N GLN A 365 -25.36 -14.32 26.59
CA GLN A 365 -24.56 -14.44 27.82
C GLN A 365 -24.33 -13.11 28.54
N PHE A 366 -24.53 -12.00 27.86
CA PHE A 366 -24.28 -10.65 28.39
C PHE A 366 -25.57 -9.87 28.72
N ILE A 367 -26.73 -10.45 28.54
CA ILE A 367 -28.04 -9.90 28.94
C ILE A 367 -28.56 -10.65 30.17
#